data_cd774cc773159cb8ec721c76ec178513
#
_entry.id   cd774cc773159cb8ec721c76ec178513
#
_cell.length_a   1.000
_cell.length_b   1.000
_cell.length_c   1.000
_cell.angle_alpha   90.00
_cell.angle_beta   90.00
_cell.angle_gamma   90.00
#
_symmetry.space_group_name_H-M   'P 1'
#
loop_
_entity.id
_entity.type
_entity.pdbx_description
1 polymer ?
#
loop_
_entity_poly.entity_id
_entity_poly.type
_entity_poly.pdbx_seq_one_letter_code
_entity_poly.pdbx_strand_id
1 'polypeptide(L)'
;KVVNMHPAPYKQEASFTFDEDLFNNCEDNVNLYGYFQSEKWFSHIENSIRKDFEWRDDVDAMCSQMFENITGGQAISLHIRRTDHLIKPTYHPVLPLSYYEEALSKFPSDIPVIVLSDDPAWCHEQELFQDDRFLISDSGDNITDMCLMSMCQYQIMANSTYSWWGAWLSNSEHVIAPKLWFGPDGQDPKDIYVKRWKYLDV
;
A
#
# COMPACT_ATOMS: atom_id res chain seq x y z
N LYS A 1 17.55 12.78 -36.59
CA LYS A 1 17.23 11.43 -37.12
C LYS A 1 16.09 10.90 -36.28
N VAL A 2 14.88 10.84 -36.83
CA VAL A 2 13.75 10.15 -36.24
C VAL A 2 14.10 8.66 -36.31
N VAL A 3 14.37 8.05 -35.16
CA VAL A 3 14.52 6.59 -35.08
C VAL A 3 13.08 6.07 -35.17
N ASN A 4 12.73 5.43 -36.30
CA ASN A 4 11.52 4.65 -36.40
C ASN A 4 11.66 3.45 -35.45
N MET A 5 11.25 3.65 -34.19
CA MET A 5 11.03 2.55 -33.28
C MET A 5 9.73 1.87 -33.72
N HIS A 6 9.82 0.72 -34.35
CA HIS A 6 8.65 -0.15 -34.43
C HIS A 6 8.18 -0.38 -32.99
N PRO A 7 6.90 -0.12 -32.68
CA PRO A 7 6.40 -0.39 -31.33
C PRO A 7 6.65 -1.87 -31.04
N ALA A 8 7.38 -2.16 -29.97
CA ALA A 8 7.58 -3.52 -29.51
C ALA A 8 6.20 -4.17 -29.32
N PRO A 9 6.04 -5.46 -29.62
CA PRO A 9 4.80 -6.17 -29.34
C PRO A 9 4.46 -6.04 -27.86
N TYR A 10 3.20 -6.11 -27.50
CA TYR A 10 2.79 -6.07 -26.10
C TYR A 10 2.11 -7.38 -25.70
N LYS A 11 2.27 -7.73 -24.44
CA LYS A 11 1.56 -8.80 -23.75
C LYS A 11 0.68 -8.15 -22.68
N GLN A 12 -0.58 -8.48 -22.68
CA GLN A 12 -1.55 -7.94 -21.74
C GLN A 12 -1.86 -8.98 -20.66
N GLU A 13 -1.87 -8.53 -19.40
CA GLU A 13 -2.41 -9.30 -18.29
C GLU A 13 -3.89 -9.61 -18.54
N ALA A 14 -4.26 -10.88 -18.45
CA ALA A 14 -5.64 -11.32 -18.74
C ALA A 14 -6.60 -11.03 -17.54
N SER A 15 -6.07 -11.02 -16.33
CA SER A 15 -6.79 -10.76 -15.08
C SER A 15 -5.82 -10.31 -14.00
N PHE A 16 -6.29 -9.93 -12.81
CA PHE A 16 -5.43 -9.56 -11.68
C PHE A 16 -4.81 -10.76 -10.94
N THR A 17 -5.08 -11.97 -11.42
CA THR A 17 -4.43 -13.17 -10.89
C THR A 17 -3.11 -13.42 -11.60
N PHE A 18 -2.14 -13.97 -10.87
CA PHE A 18 -0.83 -14.31 -11.42
C PHE A 18 -0.97 -15.31 -12.56
N ASP A 19 -0.43 -14.98 -13.71
CA ASP A 19 -0.38 -15.83 -14.91
C ASP A 19 1.01 -16.44 -15.03
N GLU A 20 1.10 -17.73 -14.65
CA GLU A 20 2.36 -18.48 -14.63
C GLU A 20 2.89 -18.72 -16.06
N ASP A 21 2.01 -18.85 -17.05
CA ASP A 21 2.41 -19.02 -18.45
C ASP A 21 3.03 -17.73 -18.99
N LEU A 22 2.37 -16.59 -18.77
CA LEU A 22 2.92 -15.28 -19.12
C LEU A 22 4.26 -15.03 -18.41
N PHE A 23 4.38 -15.40 -17.12
CA PHE A 23 5.60 -15.22 -16.36
C PHE A 23 6.77 -16.05 -16.89
N ASN A 24 6.54 -17.32 -17.20
CA ASN A 24 7.60 -18.25 -17.61
C ASN A 24 7.96 -18.15 -19.10
N ASN A 25 7.01 -17.75 -19.95
CA ASN A 25 7.15 -17.79 -21.41
C ASN A 25 7.10 -16.40 -22.07
N CYS A 26 7.23 -15.31 -21.27
CA CYS A 26 7.31 -13.98 -21.83
C CYS A 26 8.59 -13.82 -22.66
N GLU A 27 8.42 -13.42 -23.92
CA GLU A 27 9.54 -13.17 -24.84
C GLU A 27 10.28 -11.87 -24.45
N ASP A 28 11.55 -11.77 -24.85
CA ASP A 28 12.32 -10.54 -24.73
C ASP A 28 11.77 -9.43 -25.64
N ASN A 29 12.00 -8.19 -25.26
CA ASN A 29 11.62 -6.99 -26.03
C ASN A 29 10.12 -6.85 -26.29
N VAL A 30 9.28 -7.19 -25.32
CA VAL A 30 7.85 -6.92 -25.32
C VAL A 30 7.50 -5.85 -24.29
N ASN A 31 6.40 -5.13 -24.52
CA ASN A 31 5.79 -4.25 -23.52
C ASN A 31 4.78 -5.07 -22.71
N LEU A 32 4.84 -4.97 -21.40
CA LEU A 32 3.83 -5.52 -20.49
C LEU A 32 2.75 -4.48 -20.24
N TYR A 33 1.49 -4.87 -20.40
CA TYR A 33 0.34 -4.03 -20.15
C TYR A 33 -0.59 -4.70 -19.13
N GLY A 34 -0.71 -4.12 -17.95
CA GLY A 34 -1.51 -4.64 -16.86
C GLY A 34 -1.17 -3.96 -15.54
N TYR A 35 -1.79 -4.41 -14.46
CA TYR A 35 -1.53 -3.92 -13.11
C TYR A 35 -0.52 -4.79 -12.35
N PHE A 36 -0.42 -6.08 -12.68
CA PHE A 36 0.52 -7.04 -12.09
C PHE A 36 0.49 -7.03 -10.55
N GLN A 37 -0.71 -7.02 -9.97
CA GLN A 37 -0.95 -6.82 -8.53
C GLN A 37 -0.69 -8.09 -7.71
N SER A 38 0.54 -8.62 -7.77
CA SER A 38 0.95 -9.76 -6.96
C SER A 38 2.46 -9.77 -6.75
N GLU A 39 2.93 -10.08 -5.53
CA GLU A 39 4.37 -10.29 -5.30
C GLU A 39 4.95 -11.47 -6.09
N LYS A 40 4.11 -12.39 -6.58
CA LYS A 40 4.54 -13.53 -7.39
C LYS A 40 5.28 -13.13 -8.66
N TRP A 41 4.97 -11.94 -9.20
CA TRP A 41 5.64 -11.41 -10.39
C TRP A 41 7.11 -11.06 -10.17
N PHE A 42 7.50 -10.75 -8.93
CA PHE A 42 8.84 -10.21 -8.64
C PHE A 42 9.50 -10.79 -7.38
N SER A 43 8.87 -11.70 -6.65
CA SER A 43 9.44 -12.29 -5.43
C SER A 43 10.80 -12.97 -5.65
N HIS A 44 11.06 -13.50 -6.86
CA HIS A 44 12.33 -14.11 -7.23
C HIS A 44 13.49 -13.10 -7.37
N ILE A 45 13.17 -11.80 -7.51
CA ILE A 45 14.14 -10.69 -7.59
C ILE A 45 13.86 -9.64 -6.51
N GLU A 46 13.28 -10.04 -5.37
CA GLU A 46 12.86 -9.14 -4.28
C GLU A 46 13.96 -8.14 -3.90
N ASN A 47 15.21 -8.59 -3.73
CA ASN A 47 16.32 -7.71 -3.35
C ASN A 47 16.60 -6.62 -4.41
N SER A 48 16.44 -6.92 -5.69
CA SER A 48 16.61 -5.95 -6.77
C SER A 48 15.48 -4.92 -6.73
N ILE A 49 14.24 -5.37 -6.52
CA ILE A 49 13.09 -4.47 -6.40
C ILE A 49 13.24 -3.55 -5.19
N ARG A 50 13.65 -4.08 -4.03
CA ARG A 50 13.89 -3.25 -2.83
C ARG A 50 14.94 -2.19 -3.08
N LYS A 51 16.04 -2.54 -3.77
CA LYS A 51 17.08 -1.60 -4.16
C LYS A 51 16.58 -0.51 -5.11
N ASP A 52 15.73 -0.86 -6.08
CA ASP A 52 15.16 0.10 -7.02
C ASP A 52 14.14 1.06 -6.35
N PHE A 53 13.59 0.66 -5.20
CA PHE A 53 12.68 1.45 -4.37
C PHE A 53 13.38 2.12 -3.16
N GLU A 54 14.72 2.11 -3.09
CA GLU A 54 15.45 2.90 -2.09
C GLU A 54 15.10 4.39 -2.26
N TRP A 55 14.83 5.04 -1.13
CA TRP A 55 14.55 6.48 -1.14
C TRP A 55 15.80 7.26 -1.53
N ARG A 56 15.61 8.39 -2.19
CA ARG A 56 16.71 9.33 -2.41
C ARG A 56 17.20 9.84 -1.05
N ASP A 57 18.48 10.06 -0.92
CA ASP A 57 19.14 10.44 0.33
C ASP A 57 18.48 11.66 0.99
N ASP A 58 18.04 12.66 0.19
CA ASP A 58 17.37 13.86 0.69
C ASP A 58 15.97 13.57 1.23
N VAL A 59 15.21 12.67 0.60
CA VAL A 59 13.88 12.24 1.05
C VAL A 59 14.00 11.38 2.29
N ASP A 60 14.92 10.40 2.27
CA ASP A 60 15.16 9.51 3.40
C ASP A 60 15.56 10.28 4.66
N ALA A 61 16.52 11.19 4.55
CA ALA A 61 16.98 12.01 5.67
C ALA A 61 15.86 12.90 6.24
N MET A 62 15.06 13.51 5.38
CA MET A 62 13.91 14.34 5.79
C MET A 62 12.86 13.50 6.50
N CYS A 63 12.46 12.37 5.93
CA CYS A 63 11.45 11.48 6.51
C CYS A 63 11.93 10.84 7.80
N SER A 64 13.20 10.41 7.88
CA SER A 64 13.80 9.86 9.11
C SER A 64 13.77 10.87 10.25
N GLN A 65 14.13 12.13 9.98
CA GLN A 65 14.07 13.19 10.98
C GLN A 65 12.62 13.48 11.41
N MET A 66 11.68 13.56 10.46
CA MET A 66 10.26 13.72 10.76
C MET A 66 9.76 12.57 11.63
N PHE A 67 9.99 11.33 11.19
CA PHE A 67 9.54 10.12 11.88
C PHE A 67 10.04 10.08 13.32
N GLU A 68 11.33 10.29 13.55
CA GLU A 68 11.91 10.32 14.89
C GLU A 68 11.28 11.42 15.78
N ASN A 69 11.12 12.64 15.23
CA ASN A 69 10.56 13.77 15.98
C ASN A 69 9.10 13.56 16.39
N ILE A 70 8.29 12.91 15.57
CA ILE A 70 6.84 12.76 15.83
C ILE A 70 6.50 11.46 16.53
N THR A 71 7.34 10.42 16.46
CA THR A 71 7.03 9.07 16.96
C THR A 71 8.02 8.54 17.99
N GLY A 72 9.19 9.16 18.14
CA GLY A 72 10.29 8.60 18.94
C GLY A 72 10.86 7.30 18.36
N GLY A 73 10.75 7.09 17.04
CA GLY A 73 11.35 5.96 16.33
C GLY A 73 10.48 4.71 16.21
N GLN A 74 9.24 4.73 16.70
CA GLN A 74 8.30 3.60 16.56
C GLN A 74 6.88 4.07 16.30
N ALA A 75 6.22 3.50 15.29
CA ALA A 75 4.84 3.85 14.96
C ALA A 75 4.06 2.72 14.31
N ILE A 76 2.73 2.88 14.34
CA ILE A 76 1.77 2.16 13.51
C ILE A 76 1.44 3.06 12.31
N SER A 77 1.57 2.57 11.10
CA SER A 77 0.98 3.19 9.92
C SER A 77 -0.47 2.74 9.77
N LEU A 78 -1.40 3.67 9.65
CA LEU A 78 -2.80 3.40 9.38
C LEU A 78 -3.21 4.16 8.11
N HIS A 79 -3.41 3.42 7.01
CA HIS A 79 -3.78 4.02 5.74
C HIS A 79 -5.28 3.91 5.48
N ILE A 80 -5.89 5.04 5.10
CA ILE A 80 -7.30 5.16 4.74
C ILE A 80 -7.42 5.60 3.29
N ARG A 81 -8.22 4.88 2.49
CA ARG A 81 -8.51 5.22 1.10
C ARG A 81 -10.00 5.50 0.93
N ARG A 82 -10.35 6.69 0.43
CA ARG A 82 -11.74 7.15 0.36
C ARG A 82 -12.15 7.77 -0.97
N THR A 83 -11.44 8.76 -1.47
CA THR A 83 -11.92 9.69 -2.50
C THR A 83 -12.48 8.99 -3.75
N ASP A 84 -11.67 8.24 -4.47
CA ASP A 84 -12.09 7.48 -5.66
C ASP A 84 -12.93 6.24 -5.31
N HIS A 85 -12.76 5.67 -4.11
CA HIS A 85 -13.58 4.56 -3.61
C HIS A 85 -15.04 4.99 -3.38
N LEU A 86 -15.30 6.22 -2.95
CA LEU A 86 -16.65 6.77 -2.83
C LEU A 86 -17.36 6.89 -4.18
N ILE A 87 -16.60 7.04 -5.28
CA ILE A 87 -17.16 7.14 -6.64
C ILE A 87 -17.55 5.77 -7.20
N LYS A 88 -16.86 4.69 -6.79
CA LYS A 88 -17.07 3.33 -7.30
C LYS A 88 -17.17 2.30 -6.17
N PRO A 89 -18.14 2.45 -5.24
CA PRO A 89 -18.18 1.65 -4.01
C PRO A 89 -18.47 0.17 -4.25
N THR A 90 -19.06 -0.21 -5.36
CA THR A 90 -19.32 -1.61 -5.74
C THR A 90 -18.07 -2.29 -6.32
N TYR A 91 -17.11 -1.52 -6.80
CA TYR A 91 -15.81 -2.03 -7.27
C TYR A 91 -14.72 -1.88 -6.21
N HIS A 92 -14.59 -0.70 -5.62
CA HIS A 92 -13.65 -0.37 -4.56
C HIS A 92 -14.42 0.05 -3.29
N PRO A 93 -14.76 -0.88 -2.41
CA PRO A 93 -15.49 -0.54 -1.18
C PRO A 93 -14.64 0.34 -0.27
N VAL A 94 -15.26 1.35 0.34
CA VAL A 94 -14.66 2.10 1.44
C VAL A 94 -14.74 1.23 2.69
N LEU A 95 -13.61 1.05 3.37
CA LEU A 95 -13.58 0.28 4.61
C LEU A 95 -14.23 1.06 5.76
N PRO A 96 -15.06 0.42 6.60
CA PRO A 96 -15.67 1.08 7.75
C PRO A 96 -14.65 1.35 8.87
N LEU A 97 -14.94 2.32 9.75
CA LEU A 97 -14.09 2.60 10.90
C LEU A 97 -13.90 1.38 11.82
N SER A 98 -14.92 0.53 11.94
CA SER A 98 -14.85 -0.72 12.73
C SER A 98 -13.72 -1.65 12.32
N TYR A 99 -13.35 -1.69 11.02
CA TYR A 99 -12.17 -2.44 10.57
C TYR A 99 -10.88 -1.87 11.17
N TYR A 100 -10.74 -0.54 11.17
CA TYR A 100 -9.54 0.12 11.72
C TYR A 100 -9.48 0.00 13.24
N GLU A 101 -10.61 0.09 13.94
CA GLU A 101 -10.72 -0.13 15.38
C GLU A 101 -10.30 -1.56 15.75
N GLU A 102 -10.81 -2.56 15.02
CA GLU A 102 -10.41 -3.95 15.23
C GLU A 102 -8.92 -4.16 14.94
N ALA A 103 -8.39 -3.63 13.85
CA ALA A 103 -6.98 -3.72 13.50
C ALA A 103 -6.09 -3.08 14.57
N LEU A 104 -6.43 -1.88 15.05
CA LEU A 104 -5.74 -1.20 16.14
C LEU A 104 -5.71 -2.01 17.43
N SER A 105 -6.79 -2.75 17.74
CA SER A 105 -6.86 -3.61 18.93
C SER A 105 -5.87 -4.77 18.95
N LYS A 106 -5.25 -5.08 17.81
CA LYS A 106 -4.24 -6.15 17.69
C LYS A 106 -2.81 -5.68 17.94
N PHE A 107 -2.62 -4.36 18.08
CA PHE A 107 -1.32 -3.73 18.30
C PHE A 107 -1.26 -3.02 19.67
N PRO A 108 -0.05 -2.73 20.18
CA PRO A 108 0.09 -2.02 21.45
C PRO A 108 -0.61 -0.65 21.43
N SER A 109 -1.30 -0.31 22.51
CA SER A 109 -2.09 0.92 22.61
C SER A 109 -1.27 2.17 22.91
N ASP A 110 -0.03 2.02 23.31
CA ASP A 110 0.92 3.09 23.68
C ASP A 110 1.81 3.55 22.52
N ILE A 111 1.72 2.88 21.37
CA ILE A 111 2.50 3.25 20.16
C ILE A 111 1.75 4.33 19.36
N PRO A 112 2.43 5.42 18.94
CA PRO A 112 1.84 6.43 18.05
C PRO A 112 1.31 5.83 16.74
N VAL A 113 0.25 6.43 16.21
CA VAL A 113 -0.37 6.02 14.94
C VAL A 113 -0.26 7.15 13.94
N ILE A 114 0.46 6.94 12.85
CA ILE A 114 0.46 7.86 11.71
C ILE A 114 -0.71 7.48 10.80
N VAL A 115 -1.70 8.36 10.74
CA VAL A 115 -2.88 8.21 9.86
C VAL A 115 -2.57 8.88 8.53
N LEU A 116 -2.56 8.09 7.46
CA LEU A 116 -2.28 8.52 6.10
C LEU A 116 -3.54 8.35 5.25
N SER A 117 -3.94 9.38 4.53
CA SER A 117 -5.18 9.34 3.77
C SER A 117 -5.16 10.25 2.55
N ASP A 118 -5.92 9.90 1.53
CA ASP A 118 -6.28 10.79 0.43
C ASP A 118 -7.45 11.75 0.78
N ASP A 119 -7.99 11.65 2.03
CA ASP A 119 -9.04 12.50 2.59
C ASP A 119 -8.71 12.85 4.06
N PRO A 120 -7.61 13.60 4.33
CA PRO A 120 -7.21 13.94 5.69
C PRO A 120 -8.26 14.79 6.42
N ALA A 121 -8.99 15.63 5.69
CA ALA A 121 -10.06 16.45 6.29
C ALA A 121 -11.14 15.56 6.92
N TRP A 122 -11.55 14.50 6.25
CA TRP A 122 -12.48 13.52 6.82
C TRP A 122 -11.88 12.83 8.05
N CYS A 123 -10.58 12.50 8.03
CA CYS A 123 -9.93 11.87 9.18
C CYS A 123 -9.97 12.77 10.42
N HIS A 124 -9.75 14.06 10.28
CA HIS A 124 -9.84 15.04 11.38
C HIS A 124 -11.23 15.13 12.00
N GLU A 125 -12.28 14.75 11.28
CA GLU A 125 -13.67 14.77 11.78
C GLU A 125 -14.05 13.50 12.56
N GLN A 126 -13.24 12.43 12.50
CA GLN A 126 -13.59 11.15 13.14
C GLN A 126 -13.20 11.13 14.63
N GLU A 127 -14.13 10.72 15.48
CA GLU A 127 -13.89 10.58 16.93
C GLU A 127 -12.72 9.61 17.23
N LEU A 128 -12.57 8.57 16.42
CA LEU A 128 -11.48 7.58 16.55
C LEU A 128 -10.09 8.22 16.57
N PHE A 129 -9.89 9.32 15.85
CA PHE A 129 -8.57 9.94 15.65
C PHE A 129 -8.36 11.23 16.48
N GLN A 130 -9.18 11.48 17.50
CA GLN A 130 -9.08 12.69 18.33
C GLN A 130 -8.08 12.55 19.50
N ASP A 131 -7.64 11.35 19.81
CA ASP A 131 -6.62 11.12 20.83
C ASP A 131 -5.23 11.55 20.33
N ASP A 132 -4.40 12.13 21.20
CA ASP A 132 -3.05 12.63 20.89
C ASP A 132 -2.11 11.55 20.30
N ARG A 133 -2.49 10.29 20.45
CA ARG A 133 -1.81 9.14 19.84
C ARG A 133 -1.86 9.16 18.33
N PHE A 134 -2.89 9.77 17.73
CA PHE A 134 -3.10 9.76 16.28
C PHE A 134 -2.52 11.02 15.64
N LEU A 135 -1.63 10.83 14.70
CA LEU A 135 -0.93 11.86 13.97
C LEU A 135 -1.41 11.80 12.52
N ILE A 136 -2.39 12.63 12.17
CA ILE A 136 -2.92 12.68 10.80
C ILE A 136 -1.91 13.43 9.92
N SER A 137 -1.50 12.80 8.82
CA SER A 137 -0.60 13.44 7.85
C SER A 137 -1.37 14.43 6.99
N ASP A 138 -0.95 15.68 7.07
CA ASP A 138 -1.38 16.78 6.19
C ASP A 138 -0.25 17.16 5.21
N SER A 139 0.66 16.23 4.90
CA SER A 139 1.84 16.50 4.05
C SER A 139 1.47 17.00 2.65
N GLY A 140 0.35 16.51 2.12
CA GLY A 140 -0.07 16.75 0.73
C GLY A 140 0.88 16.15 -0.31
N ASP A 141 1.87 15.33 0.13
CA ASP A 141 2.88 14.71 -0.72
C ASP A 141 2.90 13.19 -0.57
N ASN A 142 2.49 12.51 -1.63
CA ASN A 142 2.41 11.05 -1.66
C ASN A 142 3.78 10.35 -1.46
N ILE A 143 4.88 11.01 -1.80
CA ILE A 143 6.24 10.44 -1.65
C ILE A 143 6.61 10.44 -0.16
N THR A 144 6.42 11.57 0.52
CA THR A 144 6.64 11.69 1.97
C THR A 144 5.76 10.70 2.74
N ASP A 145 4.47 10.61 2.41
CA ASP A 145 3.55 9.67 3.05
C ASP A 145 3.96 8.20 2.86
N MET A 146 4.36 7.81 1.66
CA MET A 146 4.85 6.45 1.38
C MET A 146 6.15 6.16 2.14
N CYS A 147 7.05 7.14 2.22
CA CYS A 147 8.30 7.02 2.95
C CYS A 147 8.03 6.82 4.46
N LEU A 148 7.19 7.66 5.08
CA LEU A 148 6.78 7.51 6.48
C LEU A 148 6.09 6.16 6.74
N MET A 149 5.21 5.74 5.83
CA MET A 149 4.55 4.42 5.91
C MET A 149 5.58 3.30 5.93
N SER A 150 6.60 3.35 5.06
CA SER A 150 7.64 2.32 4.97
C SER A 150 8.55 2.26 6.21
N MET A 151 8.60 3.30 7.04
CA MET A 151 9.39 3.35 8.29
C MET A 151 8.65 2.73 9.48
N CYS A 152 7.34 2.57 9.41
CA CYS A 152 6.54 2.07 10.53
C CYS A 152 6.72 0.56 10.74
N GLN A 153 6.83 0.15 12.01
CA GLN A 153 6.98 -1.26 12.41
C GLN A 153 5.67 -2.05 12.34
N TYR A 154 4.55 -1.36 12.40
CA TYR A 154 3.21 -1.96 12.34
C TYR A 154 2.42 -1.31 11.21
N GLN A 155 1.66 -2.11 10.46
CA GLN A 155 0.95 -1.65 9.28
C GLN A 155 -0.52 -2.04 9.35
N ILE A 156 -1.42 -1.05 9.21
CA ILE A 156 -2.86 -1.26 9.00
C ILE A 156 -3.21 -0.71 7.63
N MET A 157 -3.51 -1.62 6.71
CA MET A 157 -3.73 -1.31 5.31
C MET A 157 -5.18 -0.98 5.01
N ALA A 158 -5.39 -0.09 4.03
CA ALA A 158 -6.61 -0.08 3.23
C ALA A 158 -6.52 -1.11 2.08
N ASN A 159 -7.62 -1.34 1.38
CA ASN A 159 -7.70 -2.08 0.12
C ASN A 159 -7.16 -1.23 -1.06
N SER A 160 -5.89 -0.89 -1.01
CA SER A 160 -5.20 0.01 -1.95
C SER A 160 -3.80 -0.49 -2.25
N THR A 161 -3.41 -0.45 -3.53
CA THR A 161 -2.03 -0.80 -3.94
C THR A 161 -1.00 0.15 -3.38
N TYR A 162 -1.35 1.40 -3.11
CA TYR A 162 -0.49 2.34 -2.40
C TYR A 162 -0.18 1.84 -0.99
N SER A 163 -1.20 1.44 -0.24
CA SER A 163 -1.07 0.83 1.09
C SER A 163 -0.27 -0.48 1.04
N TRP A 164 -0.52 -1.29 0.01
CA TRP A 164 0.19 -2.55 -0.21
C TRP A 164 1.71 -2.33 -0.37
N TRP A 165 2.09 -1.36 -1.20
CA TRP A 165 3.51 -1.03 -1.40
C TRP A 165 4.15 -0.47 -0.14
N GLY A 166 3.48 0.41 0.60
CA GLY A 166 3.99 0.91 1.87
C GLY A 166 4.29 -0.21 2.87
N ALA A 167 3.33 -1.13 3.04
CA ALA A 167 3.49 -2.30 3.90
C ALA A 167 4.56 -3.28 3.39
N TRP A 168 4.68 -3.47 2.07
CA TRP A 168 5.70 -4.36 1.50
C TRP A 168 7.11 -3.77 1.65
N LEU A 169 7.27 -2.46 1.43
CA LEU A 169 8.55 -1.76 1.55
C LEU A 169 9.02 -1.66 3.00
N SER A 170 8.12 -1.55 3.98
CA SER A 170 8.46 -1.52 5.41
C SER A 170 9.17 -2.79 5.89
N ASN A 171 9.03 -3.88 5.16
CA ASN A 171 9.51 -5.22 5.56
C ASN A 171 8.99 -5.68 6.93
N SER A 172 7.88 -5.10 7.40
CA SER A 172 7.27 -5.45 8.68
C SER A 172 6.68 -6.87 8.66
N GLU A 173 6.84 -7.58 9.76
CA GLU A 173 6.14 -8.84 10.04
C GLU A 173 4.74 -8.59 10.64
N HIS A 174 4.44 -7.35 11.03
CA HIS A 174 3.23 -6.92 11.72
C HIS A 174 2.30 -6.14 10.79
N VAL A 175 1.78 -6.82 9.78
CA VAL A 175 0.87 -6.23 8.80
C VAL A 175 -0.53 -6.80 8.96
N ILE A 176 -1.51 -5.91 9.04
CA ILE A 176 -2.95 -6.23 9.00
C ILE A 176 -3.53 -5.62 7.73
N ALA A 177 -4.17 -6.45 6.93
CA ALA A 177 -4.81 -6.08 5.69
C ALA A 177 -6.28 -6.54 5.66
N PRO A 178 -7.16 -5.88 4.90
CA PRO A 178 -8.55 -6.30 4.78
C PRO A 178 -8.67 -7.54 3.89
N LYS A 179 -9.58 -8.46 4.24
CA LYS A 179 -9.99 -9.54 3.32
C LYS A 179 -10.84 -9.02 2.17
N LEU A 180 -11.54 -7.92 2.38
CA LEU A 180 -12.35 -7.26 1.36
C LEU A 180 -11.46 -6.34 0.54
N TRP A 181 -10.91 -6.83 -0.59
CA TRP A 181 -10.10 -6.00 -1.50
C TRP A 181 -10.97 -5.31 -2.55
N PHE A 182 -11.79 -6.08 -3.23
CA PHE A 182 -12.76 -5.59 -4.21
C PHE A 182 -14.18 -5.88 -3.74
N GLY A 183 -15.13 -5.08 -4.23
CA GLY A 183 -16.55 -5.31 -4.09
C GLY A 183 -17.08 -6.29 -5.16
N PRO A 184 -18.39 -6.47 -5.25
CA PRO A 184 -19.02 -7.47 -6.13
C PRO A 184 -18.75 -7.26 -7.63
N ASP A 185 -18.45 -6.02 -8.06
CA ASP A 185 -18.13 -5.71 -9.46
C ASP A 185 -16.63 -5.78 -9.75
N GLY A 186 -15.80 -6.14 -8.75
CA GLY A 186 -14.35 -6.15 -8.86
C GLY A 186 -13.77 -7.46 -9.37
N GLN A 187 -12.44 -7.52 -9.36
CA GLN A 187 -11.65 -8.66 -9.83
C GLN A 187 -11.41 -9.68 -8.71
N ASP A 188 -10.95 -10.89 -9.07
CA ASP A 188 -10.49 -11.89 -8.09
C ASP A 188 -9.19 -11.42 -7.43
N PRO A 189 -9.17 -11.13 -6.10
CA PRO A 189 -7.99 -10.62 -5.42
C PRO A 189 -7.03 -11.70 -4.91
N LYS A 190 -7.22 -12.97 -5.24
CA LYS A 190 -6.53 -14.11 -4.59
C LYS A 190 -5.02 -14.00 -4.55
N ASP A 191 -4.40 -13.35 -5.53
CA ASP A 191 -2.95 -13.25 -5.66
C ASP A 191 -2.37 -11.91 -5.15
N ILE A 192 -3.24 -10.98 -4.75
CA ILE A 192 -2.84 -9.73 -4.07
C ILE A 192 -2.37 -10.02 -2.63
N TYR A 193 -2.92 -11.07 -2.03
CA TYR A 193 -2.69 -11.42 -0.64
C TYR A 193 -1.29 -11.99 -0.42
N VAL A 194 -0.50 -11.31 0.38
CA VAL A 194 0.85 -11.72 0.80
C VAL A 194 0.74 -12.71 1.94
N LYS A 195 1.32 -13.90 1.81
CA LYS A 195 1.13 -15.02 2.75
C LYS A 195 1.54 -14.72 4.20
N ARG A 196 2.54 -13.84 4.40
CA ARG A 196 3.05 -13.49 5.73
C ARG A 196 2.19 -12.48 6.49
N TRP A 197 1.22 -11.84 5.83
CA TRP A 197 0.35 -10.84 6.43
C TRP A 197 -0.87 -11.45 7.12
N LYS A 198 -1.45 -10.71 8.06
CA LYS A 198 -2.71 -11.07 8.70
C LYS A 198 -3.88 -10.37 8.02
N TYR A 199 -5.00 -11.07 7.92
CA TYR A 199 -6.18 -10.58 7.22
C TYR A 199 -7.39 -10.55 8.17
N LEU A 200 -8.08 -9.40 8.22
CA LEU A 200 -9.31 -9.22 8.98
C LEU A 200 -10.51 -9.19 8.05
N ASP A 201 -11.63 -9.71 8.55
CA ASP A 201 -12.94 -9.52 7.93
C ASP A 201 -13.37 -8.04 8.07
N VAL A 202 -14.21 -7.56 7.15
CA VAL A 202 -14.65 -6.17 7.08
C VAL A 202 -16.17 -6.11 7.23
#